data_0fd6488638427cfde38434a716192017
#
_entry.id   0fd6488638427cfde38434a716192017
#
_cell.length_a   1.000
_cell.length_b   1.000
_cell.length_c   1.000
_cell.angle_alpha   90.00
_cell.angle_beta   90.00
_cell.angle_gamma   90.00
#
_symmetry.space_group_name_H-M   'P 1'
#
loop_
_entity.id
_entity.type
_entity.pdbx_description
1 polymer ?
#
loop_
_entity_poly.entity_id
_entity_poly.type
_entity_poly.pdbx_seq_one_letter_code
_entity_poly.pdbx_strand_id
1 'polypeptide(L)'
;MKRKILVAYDGSELSREALNEAKLQARGVPETEVYILSVVTQAGPSANVAVARSMEWELADNLRPELKEIEEEFQADDITVYTDVVIDVAQRNAGEKVCSYAEEHDINLIIIGSRGLGGVKRLLLGSVSTRVVQHAHCPVLVIK
;
A
#
# COMPACT_ATOMS: atom_id res chain seq x y z
N MET A 1 11.12 -0.99 21.66
CA MET A 1 10.66 -1.73 20.47
C MET A 1 10.27 -0.75 19.37
N LYS A 2 10.69 -1.01 18.16
CA LYS A 2 10.32 -0.19 17.01
C LYS A 2 8.88 -0.49 16.60
N ARG A 3 8.07 0.55 16.45
CA ARG A 3 6.72 0.40 15.91
C ARG A 3 6.79 0.51 14.39
N LYS A 4 6.16 -0.40 13.69
CA LYS A 4 6.16 -0.46 12.23
C LYS A 4 4.76 -0.28 11.67
N ILE A 5 4.61 0.70 10.80
CA ILE A 5 3.33 1.00 10.15
C ILE A 5 3.47 0.71 8.65
N LEU A 6 2.51 0.01 8.08
CA LEU A 6 2.45 -0.25 6.64
C LEU A 6 1.31 0.56 6.03
N VAL A 7 1.60 1.30 4.98
CA VAL A 7 0.60 2.01 4.18
C VAL A 7 0.52 1.36 2.81
N ALA A 8 -0.68 0.96 2.42
CA ALA A 8 -0.95 0.50 1.06
C ALA A 8 -1.25 1.73 0.19
N TYR A 9 -0.43 1.98 -0.80
CA TYR A 9 -0.50 3.17 -1.64
C TYR A 9 -0.73 2.80 -3.10
N ASP A 10 -1.79 3.35 -3.70
CA ASP A 10 -2.13 3.10 -5.11
C ASP A 10 -2.27 4.39 -5.94
N GLY A 11 -1.90 5.53 -5.37
CA GLY A 11 -2.04 6.84 -6.01
C GLY A 11 -3.41 7.49 -5.84
N SER A 12 -4.35 6.80 -5.21
CA SER A 12 -5.69 7.37 -4.95
C SER A 12 -5.64 8.44 -3.87
N GLU A 13 -6.68 9.28 -3.82
CA GLU A 13 -6.82 10.31 -2.80
C GLU A 13 -6.84 9.72 -1.39
N LEU A 14 -7.58 8.63 -1.20
CA LEU A 14 -7.64 7.98 0.12
C LEU A 14 -6.32 7.36 0.53
N SER A 15 -5.52 6.84 -0.42
CA SER A 15 -4.19 6.34 -0.09
C SER A 15 -3.24 7.47 0.29
N ARG A 16 -3.41 8.67 -0.28
CA ARG A 16 -2.67 9.86 0.17
C ARG A 16 -3.07 10.28 1.58
N GLU A 17 -4.35 10.21 1.90
CA GLU A 17 -4.81 10.47 3.27
C GLU A 17 -4.25 9.43 4.24
N ALA A 18 -4.12 8.18 3.80
CA ALA A 18 -3.46 7.14 4.59
C ALA A 18 -2.00 7.49 4.89
N LEU A 19 -1.28 8.06 3.92
CA LEU A 19 0.09 8.55 4.14
C LEU A 19 0.14 9.66 5.18
N ASN A 20 -0.80 10.59 5.13
CA ASN A 20 -0.87 11.68 6.10
C ASN A 20 -1.14 11.15 7.50
N GLU A 21 -2.02 10.18 7.64
CA GLU A 21 -2.29 9.52 8.92
C GLU A 21 -1.04 8.81 9.45
N ALA A 22 -0.29 8.14 8.59
CA ALA A 22 0.96 7.50 8.98
C ALA A 22 1.97 8.50 9.53
N LYS A 23 2.06 9.69 8.92
CA LYS A 23 2.92 10.77 9.43
C LYS A 23 2.50 11.22 10.83
N LEU A 24 1.20 11.41 11.04
CA LEU A 24 0.68 11.79 12.35
C LEU A 24 0.99 10.74 13.41
N GLN A 25 0.79 9.46 13.07
CA GLN A 25 1.08 8.35 13.96
C GLN A 25 2.58 8.27 14.28
N ALA A 26 3.43 8.47 13.28
CA ALA A 26 4.88 8.41 13.44
C ALA A 26 5.42 9.54 14.31
N ARG A 27 4.85 10.74 14.19
CA ARG A 27 5.23 11.88 15.03
C ARG A 27 4.84 11.67 16.48
N GLY A 28 3.74 10.97 16.72
CA GLY A 28 3.24 10.74 18.05
C GLY A 28 3.96 9.66 18.85
N VAL A 29 4.68 8.78 18.18
CA VAL A 29 5.36 7.64 18.81
C VAL A 29 6.81 7.57 18.33
N PRO A 30 7.80 7.80 19.22
CA PRO A 30 9.22 7.72 18.83
C PRO A 30 9.59 6.34 18.26
N GLU A 31 10.60 6.33 17.42
CA GLU A 31 11.12 5.11 16.76
C GLU A 31 10.12 4.40 15.86
N THR A 32 9.10 5.10 15.36
CA THR A 32 8.17 4.54 14.40
C THR A 32 8.81 4.53 13.01
N GLU A 33 8.73 3.36 12.35
CA GLU A 33 9.15 3.20 10.96
C GLU A 33 7.90 3.05 10.08
N VAL A 34 7.90 3.70 8.93
CA VAL A 34 6.78 3.64 7.98
C VAL A 34 7.22 2.90 6.73
N TYR A 35 6.44 1.91 6.35
CA TYR A 35 6.61 1.13 5.12
C TYR A 35 5.51 1.52 4.16
N ILE A 36 5.86 1.87 2.94
CA ILE A 36 4.89 2.24 1.91
C ILE A 36 4.98 1.22 0.80
N LEU A 37 3.89 0.49 0.59
CA LEU A 37 3.82 -0.60 -0.37
C LEU A 37 2.82 -0.29 -1.47
N SER A 38 3.26 -0.41 -2.71
CA SER A 38 2.40 -0.39 -3.88
C SER A 38 2.39 -1.79 -4.50
N VAL A 39 1.21 -2.36 -4.69
CA VAL A 39 1.05 -3.67 -5.31
C VAL A 39 0.47 -3.47 -6.70
N VAL A 40 1.21 -3.89 -7.71
CA VAL A 40 0.76 -3.86 -9.10
C VAL A 40 0.24 -5.25 -9.44
N THR A 41 -1.05 -5.34 -9.75
CA THR A 41 -1.67 -6.60 -10.14
C THR A 41 -1.94 -6.61 -11.64
N GLN A 42 -1.95 -7.81 -12.23
CA GLN A 42 -2.29 -7.96 -13.63
C GLN A 42 -3.78 -7.59 -13.83
N ALA A 43 -4.02 -6.64 -14.72
CA ALA A 43 -5.38 -6.17 -14.98
C ALA A 43 -6.05 -7.04 -16.05
N GLY A 44 -7.01 -7.85 -15.61
CA GLY A 44 -7.91 -8.57 -16.49
C GLY A 44 -7.30 -9.75 -17.28
N PRO A 45 -8.13 -10.49 -18.00
CA PRO A 45 -7.66 -11.57 -18.86
C PRO A 45 -6.92 -10.99 -20.07
N SER A 46 -5.65 -11.28 -20.19
CA SER A 46 -4.85 -10.90 -21.37
C SER A 46 -4.61 -12.12 -22.24
N ALA A 47 -4.92 -11.99 -23.52
CA ALA A 47 -4.61 -13.02 -24.49
C ALA A 47 -3.11 -13.12 -24.77
N ASN A 48 -2.33 -12.12 -24.37
CA ASN A 48 -0.89 -12.07 -24.59
C ASN A 48 -0.16 -11.75 -23.27
N VAL A 49 0.45 -12.77 -22.69
CA VAL A 49 1.16 -12.68 -21.42
C VAL A 49 2.35 -11.71 -21.49
N ALA A 50 3.03 -11.63 -22.63
CA ALA A 50 4.17 -10.74 -22.80
C ALA A 50 3.75 -9.26 -22.73
N VAL A 51 2.61 -8.91 -23.35
CA VAL A 51 2.06 -7.55 -23.31
C VAL A 51 1.61 -7.19 -21.90
N ALA A 52 0.93 -8.12 -21.21
CA ALA A 52 0.50 -7.91 -19.83
C ALA A 52 1.68 -7.65 -18.90
N ARG A 53 2.76 -8.43 -19.01
CA ARG A 53 3.98 -8.23 -18.21
C ARG A 53 4.64 -6.89 -18.50
N SER A 54 4.68 -6.50 -19.77
CA SER A 54 5.24 -5.20 -20.17
C SER A 54 4.48 -4.05 -19.53
N MET A 55 3.14 -4.13 -19.52
CA MET A 55 2.29 -3.11 -18.89
C MET A 55 2.47 -3.04 -17.37
N GLU A 56 2.62 -4.18 -16.70
CA GLU A 56 2.87 -4.25 -15.25
C GLU A 56 4.20 -3.57 -14.89
N TRP A 57 5.25 -3.86 -15.64
CA TRP A 57 6.56 -3.25 -15.45
C TRP A 57 6.50 -1.75 -15.66
N GLU A 58 5.77 -1.30 -16.67
CA GLU A 58 5.59 0.12 -16.98
C GLU A 58 4.86 0.83 -15.83
N LEU A 59 3.79 0.23 -15.29
CA LEU A 59 3.09 0.78 -14.14
C LEU A 59 3.98 0.86 -12.91
N ALA A 60 4.77 -0.18 -12.66
CA ALA A 60 5.72 -0.19 -11.55
C ALA A 60 6.76 0.92 -11.71
N ASP A 61 7.29 1.09 -12.92
CA ASP A 61 8.28 2.13 -13.22
C ASP A 61 7.69 3.54 -13.06
N ASN A 62 6.41 3.72 -13.38
CA ASN A 62 5.73 5.00 -13.19
C ASN A 62 5.49 5.33 -11.71
N LEU A 63 5.31 4.32 -10.88
CA LEU A 63 5.12 4.51 -9.43
C LEU A 63 6.41 4.82 -8.69
N ARG A 64 7.55 4.34 -9.16
CA ARG A 64 8.83 4.52 -8.45
C ARG A 64 9.22 5.99 -8.24
N PRO A 65 9.12 6.88 -9.22
CA PRO A 65 9.41 8.30 -9.00
C PRO A 65 8.48 8.95 -7.98
N GLU A 66 7.20 8.59 -8.01
CA GLU A 66 6.19 9.09 -7.07
C GLU A 66 6.50 8.63 -5.64
N LEU A 67 6.85 7.35 -5.48
CA LEU A 67 7.23 6.81 -4.18
C LEU A 67 8.50 7.47 -3.64
N LYS A 68 9.44 7.79 -4.52
CA LYS A 68 10.67 8.49 -4.12
C LYS A 68 10.36 9.89 -3.59
N GLU A 69 9.46 10.62 -4.23
CA GLU A 69 9.02 11.93 -3.73
C GLU A 69 8.37 11.80 -2.35
N ILE A 70 7.53 10.80 -2.16
CA ILE A 70 6.89 10.53 -0.88
C ILE A 70 7.94 10.19 0.19
N GLU A 71 8.92 9.37 -0.16
CA GLU A 71 10.03 9.03 0.73
C GLU A 71 10.77 10.29 1.18
N GLU A 72 11.06 11.21 0.26
CA GLU A 72 11.71 12.48 0.57
C GLU A 72 10.87 13.34 1.50
N GLU A 73 9.55 13.38 1.32
CA GLU A 73 8.63 14.10 2.21
C GLU A 73 8.69 13.55 3.64
N PHE A 74 8.71 12.23 3.79
CA PHE A 74 8.80 11.60 5.11
C PHE A 74 10.16 11.86 5.76
N GLN A 75 11.23 11.78 4.99
CA GLN A 75 12.59 12.04 5.47
C GLN A 75 12.75 13.50 5.93
N ALA A 76 12.10 14.45 5.24
CA ALA A 76 12.11 15.85 5.64
C ALA A 76 11.45 16.06 7.02
N ASP A 77 10.56 15.19 7.41
CA ASP A 77 9.90 15.20 8.72
C ASP A 77 10.62 14.30 9.76
N ASP A 78 11.83 13.87 9.46
CA ASP A 78 12.64 12.97 10.30
C ASP A 78 11.97 11.62 10.60
N ILE A 79 11.18 11.13 9.67
CA ILE A 79 10.51 9.83 9.77
C ILE A 79 11.30 8.80 8.97
N THR A 80 11.64 7.68 9.60
CA THR A 80 12.25 6.55 8.91
C THR A 80 11.21 5.90 8.01
N VAL A 81 11.50 5.82 6.71
CA VAL A 81 10.55 5.34 5.71
C VAL A 81 11.22 4.37 4.74
N TYR A 82 10.48 3.34 4.36
CA TYR A 82 10.88 2.37 3.33
C TYR A 82 9.76 2.29 2.31
N THR A 83 10.11 2.25 1.05
CA THR A 83 9.14 2.13 -0.05
C THR A 83 9.42 0.86 -0.85
N ASP A 84 8.36 0.22 -1.33
CA ASP A 84 8.49 -0.99 -2.14
C ASP A 84 7.36 -1.07 -3.16
N VAL A 85 7.67 -1.63 -4.33
CA VAL A 85 6.70 -1.93 -5.38
C VAL A 85 6.77 -3.43 -5.65
N VAL A 86 5.65 -4.10 -5.46
CA VAL A 86 5.53 -5.54 -5.68
C VAL A 86 4.62 -5.81 -6.87
N ILE A 87 5.07 -6.62 -7.80
CA ILE A 87 4.26 -7.05 -8.94
C ILE A 87 3.69 -8.44 -8.61
N ASP A 88 2.36 -8.54 -8.55
CA ASP A 88 1.69 -9.81 -8.29
C ASP A 88 1.27 -10.46 -9.60
N VAL A 89 2.05 -11.44 -10.05
CA VAL A 89 1.80 -12.16 -11.31
C VAL A 89 0.76 -13.26 -11.18
N ALA A 90 0.37 -13.60 -9.97
CA ALA A 90 -0.56 -14.70 -9.71
C ALA A 90 -2.04 -14.29 -9.78
N GLN A 91 -2.33 -13.07 -10.17
CA GLN A 91 -3.70 -12.50 -10.27
C GLN A 91 -4.50 -12.60 -8.97
N ARG A 92 -3.81 -12.64 -7.84
CA ARG A 92 -4.48 -12.65 -6.54
C ARG A 92 -4.93 -11.24 -6.17
N ASN A 93 -5.82 -11.16 -5.20
CA ASN A 93 -6.23 -9.87 -4.66
C ASN A 93 -5.00 -9.18 -4.04
N ALA A 94 -4.80 -7.90 -4.34
CA ALA A 94 -3.68 -7.12 -3.81
C ALA A 94 -3.65 -7.12 -2.28
N GLY A 95 -4.80 -7.27 -1.63
CA GLY A 95 -4.88 -7.36 -0.18
C GLY A 95 -4.13 -8.55 0.41
N GLU A 96 -4.05 -9.67 -0.31
CA GLU A 96 -3.27 -10.82 0.13
C GLU A 96 -1.78 -10.49 0.16
N LYS A 97 -1.29 -9.74 -0.82
CA LYS A 97 0.10 -9.28 -0.85
C LYS A 97 0.40 -8.30 0.27
N VAL A 98 -0.54 -7.41 0.56
CA VAL A 98 -0.41 -6.48 1.69
C VAL A 98 -0.29 -7.25 3.00
N CYS A 99 -1.14 -8.23 3.21
CA CYS A 99 -1.11 -9.06 4.42
C CYS A 99 0.19 -9.88 4.54
N SER A 100 0.64 -10.50 3.44
CA SER A 100 1.89 -11.26 3.42
C SER A 100 3.09 -10.36 3.71
N TYR A 101 3.14 -9.19 3.11
CA TYR A 101 4.18 -8.21 3.35
C TYR A 101 4.21 -7.78 4.81
N ALA A 102 3.04 -7.54 5.38
CA ALA A 102 2.91 -7.15 6.78
C ALA A 102 3.46 -8.23 7.72
N GLU A 103 3.18 -9.49 7.44
CA GLU A 103 3.73 -10.60 8.24
C GLU A 103 5.25 -10.70 8.10
N GLU A 104 5.75 -10.63 6.87
CA GLU A 104 7.19 -10.74 6.59
C GLU A 104 8.02 -9.64 7.26
N HIS A 105 7.43 -8.46 7.41
CA HIS A 105 8.12 -7.29 7.97
C HIS A 105 7.73 -6.98 9.41
N ASP A 106 6.99 -7.85 10.07
CA ASP A 106 6.55 -7.68 11.45
C ASP A 106 5.81 -6.34 11.69
N ILE A 107 4.91 -6.02 10.79
CA ILE A 107 4.13 -4.77 10.84
C ILE A 107 3.16 -4.79 12.03
N ASN A 108 3.07 -3.67 12.73
CA ASN A 108 2.21 -3.50 13.91
C ASN A 108 0.87 -2.84 13.60
N LEU A 109 0.79 -2.10 12.49
CA LEU A 109 -0.42 -1.40 12.07
C LEU A 109 -0.43 -1.25 10.56
N ILE A 110 -1.55 -1.59 9.93
CA ILE A 110 -1.76 -1.33 8.50
C ILE A 110 -2.72 -0.14 8.37
N ILE A 111 -2.38 0.84 7.54
CA ILE A 111 -3.28 1.96 7.22
C ILE A 111 -3.61 1.86 5.74
N ILE A 112 -4.90 1.79 5.42
CA ILE A 112 -5.36 1.59 4.06
C ILE A 112 -6.62 2.42 3.78
N GLY A 113 -6.73 2.96 2.56
CA GLY A 113 -7.96 3.61 2.12
C GLY A 113 -9.09 2.60 1.94
N SER A 114 -10.30 3.02 2.23
CA SER A 114 -11.48 2.15 2.07
C SER A 114 -11.74 1.79 0.61
N ARG A 115 -11.27 2.61 -0.34
CA ARG A 115 -11.43 2.43 -1.79
C ARG A 115 -10.16 2.86 -2.50
N GLY A 116 -9.86 2.23 -3.62
CA GLY A 116 -8.75 2.60 -4.50
C GLY A 116 -9.22 3.33 -5.76
N LEU A 117 -8.36 3.37 -6.77
CA LEU A 117 -8.60 4.08 -8.03
C LEU A 117 -9.84 3.61 -8.79
N GLY A 118 -10.17 2.31 -8.72
CA GLY A 118 -11.32 1.74 -9.42
C GLY A 118 -12.56 1.59 -8.56
N GLY A 119 -12.62 2.26 -7.41
CA GLY A 119 -13.66 2.04 -6.41
C GLY A 119 -15.07 2.37 -6.85
N VAL A 120 -16.02 1.49 -6.55
CA VAL A 120 -17.45 1.75 -6.71
C VAL A 120 -17.91 2.54 -5.49
N LYS A 121 -18.46 3.74 -5.72
CA LYS A 121 -18.83 4.68 -4.66
C LYS A 121 -19.84 4.14 -3.62
N ARG A 122 -20.52 3.04 -3.94
CA ARG A 122 -21.57 2.47 -3.08
C ARG A 122 -21.06 1.44 -2.06
N LEU A 123 -19.81 0.97 -2.21
CA LEU A 123 -19.26 -0.02 -1.30
C LEU A 123 -18.63 0.70 -0.10
N LEU A 124 -18.93 0.20 1.10
CA LEU A 124 -18.32 0.71 2.34
C LEU A 124 -16.83 0.43 2.36
N LEU A 125 -16.42 -0.75 1.87
CA LEU A 125 -15.03 -1.14 1.71
C LEU A 125 -14.84 -1.71 0.31
N GLY A 126 -13.71 -1.39 -0.32
CA GLY A 126 -13.32 -2.00 -1.57
C GLY A 126 -12.80 -3.43 -1.38
N SER A 127 -12.56 -4.12 -2.49
CA SER A 127 -12.13 -5.53 -2.46
C SER A 127 -10.79 -5.71 -1.74
N VAL A 128 -9.84 -4.80 -1.94
CA VAL A 128 -8.51 -4.87 -1.32
C VAL A 128 -8.61 -4.61 0.18
N SER A 129 -9.28 -3.53 0.58
CA SER A 129 -9.43 -3.17 2.00
C SER A 129 -10.22 -4.22 2.77
N THR A 130 -11.27 -4.80 2.17
CA THR A 130 -12.01 -5.90 2.78
C THR A 130 -11.11 -7.10 3.05
N ARG A 131 -10.29 -7.47 2.07
CA ARG A 131 -9.36 -8.61 2.20
C ARG A 131 -8.34 -8.34 3.31
N VAL A 132 -7.80 -7.15 3.37
CA VAL A 132 -6.82 -6.77 4.40
C VAL A 132 -7.47 -6.84 5.79
N VAL A 133 -8.67 -6.26 5.96
CA VAL A 133 -9.37 -6.29 7.25
C VAL A 133 -9.64 -7.71 7.71
N GLN A 134 -10.00 -8.60 6.79
CA GLN A 134 -10.33 -9.99 7.12
C GLN A 134 -9.10 -10.84 7.46
N HIS A 135 -7.96 -10.59 6.81
CA HIS A 135 -6.82 -11.51 6.87
C HIS A 135 -5.55 -10.95 7.52
N ALA A 136 -5.51 -9.67 7.86
CA ALA A 136 -4.33 -9.09 8.50
C ALA A 136 -4.11 -9.69 9.89
N HIS A 137 -2.84 -9.91 10.24
CA HIS A 137 -2.45 -10.41 11.55
C HIS A 137 -2.34 -9.30 12.61
N CYS A 138 -2.48 -8.04 12.20
CA CYS A 138 -2.33 -6.86 13.05
C CYS A 138 -3.53 -5.91 12.88
N PRO A 139 -3.67 -4.89 13.74
CA PRO A 139 -4.72 -3.88 13.58
C PRO A 139 -4.66 -3.19 12.23
N VAL A 140 -5.82 -2.84 11.70
CA VAL A 140 -5.98 -2.15 10.42
C VAL A 140 -6.78 -0.88 10.64
N LEU A 141 -6.22 0.24 10.26
CA LEU A 141 -6.89 1.54 10.25
C LEU A 141 -7.37 1.82 8.83
N VAL A 142 -8.68 1.96 8.67
CA VAL A 142 -9.29 2.20 7.36
C VAL A 142 -9.63 3.68 7.22
N ILE A 143 -9.12 4.32 6.18
CA ILE A 143 -9.40 5.73 5.86
C ILE A 143 -10.60 5.79 4.92
N LYS A 144 -11.63 6.51 5.32
CA LYS A 144 -12.86 6.67 4.55
C LYS A 144 -12.92 8.01 3.84
#